data_6947c5e5c21d9bcc11828e35ec81e6ef
#
_entry.id   6947c5e5c21d9bcc11828e35ec81e6ef
#
_cell.length_a   1.000
_cell.length_b   1.000
_cell.length_c   1.000
_cell.angle_alpha   90.00
_cell.angle_beta   90.00
_cell.angle_gamma   90.00
#
_symmetry.space_group_name_H-M   'P 1'
#
loop_
_entity.id
_entity.type
_entity.pdbx_description
1 polymer ?
#
loop_
_entity_poly.entity_id
_entity_poly.type
_entity_poly.pdbx_seq_one_letter_code
_entity_poly.pdbx_strand_id
1 'polypeptide(L)'
;HGEKYRLDKAFQLMHNMMVAHAKAVVAFHEGGFEGEIGIVQNLEPKYPLDPNNAADCEAARMADVINNRWVLDATFRGHYAADTMEAATKLAHIAGGDVRDEDIAALTAALPYNDCLGVNTYKCQFLRAAEGENDINHNGTGDKGSSRWFLKGVGESCVREGVPTTDWDWIIYPEGLYDLLLRIKNDYPNYKKIYITENGMGYKDDFEDGFIDDAPRIDYMRQHLAWILKAIDGGVNVDGYFVWSLQDQFSWTNGYNKRYGLFYIDFETQKRYPKASAYWYKNVAETGLLMA
;
A
#
# COMPACT_ATOMS: atom_id res chain seq x y z
N HIS A 1 -4.45 16.07 -13.41
CA HIS A 1 -3.25 15.39 -13.81
C HIS A 1 -2.07 16.38 -13.83
N GLY A 2 -1.06 16.15 -13.00
CA GLY A 2 0.03 17.10 -12.81
C GLY A 2 -0.26 18.26 -11.85
N GLU A 3 -1.46 18.38 -11.33
CA GLU A 3 -1.79 19.36 -10.30
C GLU A 3 -1.36 18.82 -8.93
N LYS A 4 -0.46 19.54 -8.27
CA LYS A 4 0.04 19.13 -6.95
C LYS A 4 -0.93 19.56 -5.84
N TYR A 5 -1.06 18.71 -4.82
CA TYR A 5 -1.79 19.00 -3.57
C TYR A 5 -3.28 19.37 -3.72
N ARG A 6 -3.91 18.95 -4.79
CA ARG A 6 -5.35 19.14 -5.01
C ARG A 6 -6.10 17.96 -4.39
N LEU A 7 -6.21 17.96 -3.05
CA LEU A 7 -6.91 16.92 -2.31
C LEU A 7 -8.39 16.82 -2.70
N ASP A 8 -9.05 17.95 -2.99
CA ASP A 8 -10.40 18.01 -3.51
C ASP A 8 -10.57 17.10 -4.75
N LYS A 9 -9.69 17.27 -5.74
CA LYS A 9 -9.71 16.44 -6.95
C LYS A 9 -9.30 15.00 -6.69
N ALA A 10 -8.34 14.77 -5.78
CA ALA A 10 -7.86 13.43 -5.45
C ALA A 10 -8.97 12.59 -4.79
N PHE A 11 -9.67 13.14 -3.80
CA PHE A 11 -10.78 12.45 -3.15
C PHE A 11 -11.93 12.18 -4.12
N GLN A 12 -12.30 13.17 -4.95
CA GLN A 12 -13.34 12.98 -5.97
C GLN A 12 -12.94 11.92 -7.00
N LEU A 13 -11.68 11.93 -7.46
CA LEU A 13 -11.17 10.91 -8.39
C LEU A 13 -11.24 9.51 -7.78
N MET A 14 -10.74 9.36 -6.55
CA MET A 14 -10.81 8.07 -5.83
C MET A 14 -12.25 7.61 -5.63
N HIS A 15 -13.18 8.52 -5.28
CA HIS A 15 -14.61 8.20 -5.19
C HIS A 15 -15.15 7.67 -6.52
N ASN A 16 -14.90 8.37 -7.61
CA ASN A 16 -15.35 7.95 -8.94
C ASN A 16 -14.75 6.60 -9.35
N MET A 17 -13.50 6.32 -8.98
CA MET A 17 -12.86 5.01 -9.20
C MET A 17 -13.56 3.90 -8.41
N MET A 18 -13.94 4.16 -7.16
CA MET A 18 -14.67 3.18 -6.34
C MET A 18 -16.08 2.91 -6.90
N VAL A 19 -16.77 3.94 -7.37
CA VAL A 19 -18.07 3.79 -8.05
C VAL A 19 -17.93 2.99 -9.35
N ALA A 20 -16.87 3.25 -10.14
CA ALA A 20 -16.59 2.49 -11.35
C ALA A 20 -16.29 1.02 -11.04
N HIS A 21 -15.49 0.74 -10.00
CA HIS A 21 -15.24 -0.61 -9.51
C HIS A 21 -16.55 -1.30 -9.08
N ALA A 22 -17.38 -0.62 -8.29
CA ALA A 22 -18.67 -1.15 -7.84
C ALA A 22 -19.55 -1.59 -9.02
N LYS A 23 -19.66 -0.74 -10.05
CA LYS A 23 -20.41 -1.08 -11.26
C LYS A 23 -19.79 -2.25 -12.02
N ALA A 24 -18.46 -2.34 -12.06
CA ALA A 24 -17.74 -3.41 -12.75
C ALA A 24 -17.96 -4.77 -12.09
N VAL A 25 -17.89 -4.88 -10.75
CA VAL A 25 -18.08 -6.14 -10.04
C VAL A 25 -19.54 -6.63 -10.15
N VAL A 26 -20.51 -5.72 -10.10
CA VAL A 26 -21.92 -6.06 -10.33
C VAL A 26 -22.11 -6.59 -11.75
N ALA A 27 -21.62 -5.87 -12.76
CA ALA A 27 -21.76 -6.28 -14.16
C ALA A 27 -21.06 -7.63 -14.46
N PHE A 28 -19.92 -7.91 -13.80
CA PHE A 28 -19.22 -9.19 -13.94
C PHE A 28 -20.08 -10.35 -13.47
N HIS A 29 -20.67 -10.26 -12.28
CA HIS A 29 -21.50 -11.31 -11.73
C HIS A 29 -22.85 -11.44 -12.44
N GLU A 30 -23.53 -10.33 -12.79
CA GLU A 30 -24.75 -10.34 -13.56
C GLU A 30 -24.55 -10.88 -14.99
N GLY A 31 -23.36 -10.68 -15.55
CA GLY A 31 -22.99 -11.25 -16.85
C GLY A 31 -22.71 -12.75 -16.82
N GLY A 32 -22.70 -13.38 -15.64
CA GLY A 32 -22.47 -14.83 -15.49
C GLY A 32 -21.05 -15.26 -15.88
N PHE A 33 -20.06 -14.34 -15.76
CA PHE A 33 -18.67 -14.67 -16.02
C PHE A 33 -18.10 -15.57 -14.92
N GLU A 34 -17.27 -16.54 -15.33
CA GLU A 34 -16.58 -17.42 -14.39
C GLU A 34 -15.33 -16.72 -13.81
N GLY A 35 -14.95 -17.13 -12.59
CA GLY A 35 -13.78 -16.62 -11.88
C GLY A 35 -14.13 -15.65 -10.77
N GLU A 36 -13.15 -14.91 -10.32
CA GLU A 36 -13.25 -13.97 -9.19
C GLU A 36 -12.88 -12.56 -9.65
N ILE A 37 -13.57 -11.59 -9.10
CA ILE A 37 -13.30 -10.18 -9.35
C ILE A 37 -13.12 -9.43 -8.03
N GLY A 38 -12.14 -8.52 -7.99
CA GLY A 38 -11.87 -7.67 -6.85
C GLY A 38 -11.13 -6.42 -7.26
N ILE A 39 -10.66 -5.68 -6.28
CA ILE A 39 -9.87 -4.46 -6.48
C ILE A 39 -8.52 -4.60 -5.82
N VAL A 40 -7.50 -4.00 -6.43
CA VAL A 40 -6.19 -3.81 -5.82
C VAL A 40 -6.12 -2.40 -5.25
N GLN A 41 -5.77 -2.29 -3.97
CA GLN A 41 -5.62 -1.02 -3.27
C GLN A 41 -4.22 -0.89 -2.69
N ASN A 42 -3.61 0.30 -2.86
CA ASN A 42 -2.35 0.62 -2.22
C ASN A 42 -2.64 1.15 -0.81
N LEU A 43 -2.40 0.29 0.19
CA LEU A 43 -2.68 0.56 1.59
C LEU A 43 -1.37 0.72 2.37
N GLU A 44 -1.32 1.71 3.23
CA GLU A 44 -0.12 2.02 4.00
C GLU A 44 -0.49 2.27 5.47
N PRO A 45 -0.02 1.44 6.41
CA PRO A 45 -0.27 1.64 7.84
C PRO A 45 0.20 3.01 8.33
N LYS A 46 -0.61 3.66 9.15
CA LYS A 46 -0.34 4.98 9.72
C LYS A 46 -0.31 4.90 11.24
N TYR A 47 0.77 5.38 11.82
CA TYR A 47 0.97 5.41 13.27
C TYR A 47 1.26 6.84 13.73
N PRO A 48 0.81 7.24 14.92
CA PRO A 48 1.35 8.45 15.55
C PRO A 48 2.83 8.25 15.89
N LEU A 49 3.65 9.29 15.74
CA LEU A 49 5.05 9.22 16.16
C LEU A 49 5.13 9.05 17.69
N ASP A 50 4.35 9.83 18.41
CA ASP A 50 4.10 9.64 19.84
C ASP A 50 2.63 9.26 20.08
N PRO A 51 2.33 8.01 20.50
CA PRO A 51 0.96 7.58 20.73
C PRO A 51 0.29 8.27 21.94
N ASN A 52 1.05 8.96 22.79
CA ASN A 52 0.52 9.75 23.89
C ASN A 52 0.23 11.22 23.51
N ASN A 53 0.65 11.64 22.33
CA ASN A 53 0.37 12.97 21.79
C ASN A 53 -0.91 12.95 20.95
N ALA A 54 -1.98 13.60 21.43
CA ALA A 54 -3.26 13.64 20.75
C ALA A 54 -3.17 14.27 19.36
N ALA A 55 -2.27 15.24 19.14
CA ALA A 55 -2.08 15.86 17.85
C ALA A 55 -1.41 14.90 16.82
N ASP A 56 -0.45 14.09 17.27
CA ASP A 56 0.17 13.05 16.44
C ASP A 56 -0.85 11.94 16.08
N CYS A 57 -1.71 11.57 17.05
CA CYS A 57 -2.79 10.63 16.80
C CYS A 57 -3.78 11.15 15.76
N GLU A 58 -4.12 12.42 15.80
CA GLU A 58 -4.99 13.06 14.79
C GLU A 58 -4.28 13.13 13.43
N ALA A 59 -3.00 13.46 13.38
CA ALA A 59 -2.21 13.44 12.14
C ALA A 59 -2.23 12.05 11.48
N ALA A 60 -2.01 10.99 12.27
CA ALA A 60 -2.08 9.62 11.79
C ALA A 60 -3.50 9.26 11.28
N ARG A 61 -4.55 9.64 12.01
CA ARG A 61 -5.95 9.43 11.61
C ARG A 61 -6.27 10.12 10.27
N MET A 62 -5.85 11.37 10.11
CA MET A 62 -6.08 12.13 8.88
C MET A 62 -5.33 11.52 7.68
N ALA A 63 -4.07 11.14 7.86
CA ALA A 63 -3.29 10.45 6.83
C ALA A 63 -3.91 9.10 6.46
N ASP A 64 -4.47 8.39 7.44
CA ASP A 64 -5.14 7.11 7.23
C ASP A 64 -6.43 7.25 6.42
N VAL A 65 -7.19 8.31 6.62
CA VAL A 65 -8.37 8.59 5.78
C VAL A 65 -7.96 8.76 4.32
N ILE A 66 -6.88 9.48 4.06
CA ILE A 66 -6.40 9.74 2.69
C ILE A 66 -5.97 8.44 2.00
N ASN A 67 -5.19 7.60 2.68
CA ASN A 67 -4.58 6.43 2.06
C ASN A 67 -5.45 5.17 2.12
N ASN A 68 -6.19 4.97 3.22
CA ASN A 68 -6.78 3.68 3.51
C ASN A 68 -8.30 3.75 3.63
N ARG A 69 -8.82 4.57 4.54
CA ARG A 69 -10.23 4.51 4.90
C ARG A 69 -11.16 4.94 3.78
N TRP A 70 -10.77 5.97 3.00
CA TRP A 70 -11.58 6.45 1.89
C TRP A 70 -11.92 5.33 0.89
N VAL A 71 -10.93 4.53 0.52
CA VAL A 71 -11.14 3.44 -0.43
C VAL A 71 -11.74 2.19 0.22
N LEU A 72 -11.35 1.85 1.45
CA LEU A 72 -11.87 0.69 2.16
C LEU A 72 -13.34 0.85 2.56
N ASP A 73 -13.74 2.03 3.05
CA ASP A 73 -15.13 2.32 3.40
C ASP A 73 -16.04 2.17 2.16
N ALA A 74 -15.66 2.77 1.03
CA ALA A 74 -16.39 2.66 -0.22
C ALA A 74 -16.53 1.20 -0.68
N THR A 75 -15.44 0.42 -0.60
CA THR A 75 -15.41 -0.96 -1.11
C THR A 75 -16.17 -1.94 -0.21
N PHE A 76 -16.04 -1.83 1.13
CA PHE A 76 -16.51 -2.86 2.05
C PHE A 76 -17.62 -2.40 3.01
N ARG A 77 -17.93 -1.10 3.10
CA ARG A 77 -19.10 -0.57 3.80
C ARG A 77 -20.19 -0.12 2.84
N GLY A 78 -19.86 0.16 1.58
CA GLY A 78 -20.76 0.74 0.59
C GLY A 78 -21.10 2.20 0.85
N HIS A 79 -20.44 2.84 1.82
CA HIS A 79 -20.59 4.24 2.19
C HIS A 79 -19.37 4.69 3.00
N TYR A 80 -19.19 5.99 3.12
CA TYR A 80 -18.14 6.56 3.97
C TYR A 80 -18.64 6.71 5.41
N ALA A 81 -17.86 6.26 6.39
CA ALA A 81 -18.17 6.48 7.79
C ALA A 81 -18.17 7.98 8.13
N ALA A 82 -18.95 8.39 9.14
CA ALA A 82 -19.13 9.80 9.47
C ALA A 82 -17.81 10.54 9.74
N ASP A 83 -16.89 9.92 10.45
CA ASP A 83 -15.57 10.45 10.76
C ASP A 83 -14.61 10.45 9.55
N THR A 84 -14.81 9.54 8.58
CA THR A 84 -14.14 9.55 7.27
C THR A 84 -14.60 10.74 6.45
N MET A 85 -15.91 11.00 6.39
CA MET A 85 -16.47 12.17 5.70
C MET A 85 -16.07 13.48 6.35
N GLU A 86 -16.06 13.55 7.69
CA GLU A 86 -15.60 14.74 8.43
C GLU A 86 -14.15 15.08 8.04
N ALA A 87 -13.26 14.11 8.06
CA ALA A 87 -11.86 14.31 7.69
C ALA A 87 -11.69 14.71 6.21
N ALA A 88 -12.41 14.07 5.30
CA ALA A 88 -12.40 14.44 3.88
C ALA A 88 -12.93 15.87 3.65
N THR A 89 -13.99 16.27 4.36
CA THR A 89 -14.52 17.63 4.31
C THR A 89 -13.49 18.65 4.82
N LYS A 90 -12.84 18.35 5.93
CA LYS A 90 -11.81 19.22 6.53
C LYS A 90 -10.59 19.37 5.62
N LEU A 91 -10.13 18.29 4.99
CA LEU A 91 -8.91 18.25 4.17
C LEU A 91 -9.13 18.72 2.73
N ALA A 92 -10.24 18.36 2.15
CA ALA A 92 -10.49 18.46 0.72
C ALA A 92 -11.71 19.31 0.38
N HIS A 93 -12.39 19.88 1.37
CA HIS A 93 -13.64 20.62 1.19
C HIS A 93 -14.71 19.85 0.39
N ILE A 94 -14.70 18.52 0.51
CA ILE A 94 -15.72 17.67 -0.11
C ILE A 94 -17.05 17.95 0.58
N ALA A 95 -18.04 18.37 -0.20
CA ALA A 95 -19.41 18.59 0.25
C ALA A 95 -20.27 17.34 -0.02
N GLY A 96 -21.38 17.20 0.67
CA GLY A 96 -22.30 16.08 0.47
C GLY A 96 -22.83 15.93 -0.97
N GLY A 97 -22.77 17.00 -1.80
CA GLY A 97 -23.14 16.96 -3.22
C GLY A 97 -22.08 16.30 -4.13
N ASP A 98 -20.85 16.15 -3.65
CA ASP A 98 -19.76 15.50 -4.40
C ASP A 98 -19.85 13.97 -4.30
N VAL A 99 -20.56 13.45 -3.29
CA VAL A 99 -20.88 12.03 -3.08
C VAL A 99 -22.40 11.90 -3.19
N ARG A 100 -22.89 11.48 -4.34
CA ARG A 100 -24.32 11.46 -4.65
C ARG A 100 -25.00 10.20 -4.07
N ASP A 101 -26.29 10.28 -3.77
CA ASP A 101 -27.07 9.13 -3.29
C ASP A 101 -27.02 7.95 -4.26
N GLU A 102 -27.01 8.20 -5.57
CA GLU A 102 -26.90 7.16 -6.60
C GLU A 102 -25.54 6.46 -6.59
N ASP A 103 -24.46 7.16 -6.21
CA ASP A 103 -23.13 6.58 -6.07
C ASP A 103 -23.08 5.66 -4.83
N ILE A 104 -23.65 6.12 -3.71
CA ILE A 104 -23.79 5.29 -2.49
C ILE A 104 -24.65 4.06 -2.76
N ALA A 105 -25.72 4.19 -3.54
CA ALA A 105 -26.55 3.04 -3.93
C ALA A 105 -25.73 2.02 -4.76
N ALA A 106 -24.89 2.48 -5.69
CA ALA A 106 -24.02 1.63 -6.49
C ALA A 106 -22.96 0.92 -5.62
N LEU A 107 -22.30 1.67 -4.71
CA LEU A 107 -21.30 1.11 -3.78
C LEU A 107 -21.95 0.04 -2.88
N THR A 108 -23.15 0.30 -2.35
CA THR A 108 -23.89 -0.64 -1.50
C THR A 108 -24.29 -1.89 -2.26
N ALA A 109 -24.76 -1.76 -3.51
CA ALA A 109 -25.13 -2.89 -4.35
C ALA A 109 -23.96 -3.84 -4.66
N ALA A 110 -22.74 -3.31 -4.67
CA ALA A 110 -21.52 -4.07 -4.98
C ALA A 110 -20.99 -4.89 -3.80
N LEU A 111 -21.44 -4.65 -2.56
CA LEU A 111 -20.90 -5.30 -1.36
C LEU A 111 -20.82 -6.84 -1.45
N PRO A 112 -21.86 -7.59 -1.93
CA PRO A 112 -21.79 -9.04 -2.01
C PRO A 112 -20.87 -9.56 -3.13
N TYR A 113 -20.47 -8.70 -4.04
CA TYR A 113 -19.78 -9.03 -5.29
C TYR A 113 -18.27 -8.82 -5.27
N ASN A 114 -17.72 -8.28 -4.19
CA ASN A 114 -16.26 -8.20 -4.00
C ASN A 114 -15.73 -9.58 -3.59
N ASP A 115 -15.09 -10.30 -4.52
CA ASP A 115 -14.63 -11.67 -4.24
C ASP A 115 -13.25 -11.67 -3.56
N CYS A 116 -12.42 -10.67 -3.84
CA CYS A 116 -11.11 -10.53 -3.23
C CYS A 116 -10.69 -9.06 -3.08
N LEU A 117 -9.75 -8.83 -2.18
CA LEU A 117 -9.01 -7.59 -2.03
C LEU A 117 -7.54 -7.85 -2.34
N GLY A 118 -7.00 -7.19 -3.35
CA GLY A 118 -5.56 -7.07 -3.55
C GLY A 118 -5.00 -5.94 -2.69
N VAL A 119 -3.92 -6.20 -1.98
CA VAL A 119 -3.22 -5.22 -1.16
C VAL A 119 -1.81 -5.02 -1.68
N ASN A 120 -1.52 -3.80 -2.16
CA ASN A 120 -0.17 -3.34 -2.41
C ASN A 120 0.30 -2.59 -1.17
N THR A 121 1.40 -3.04 -0.56
CA THR A 121 1.94 -2.41 0.65
C THR A 121 3.44 -2.65 0.77
N TYR A 122 4.19 -1.62 1.17
CA TYR A 122 5.65 -1.67 1.16
C TYR A 122 6.28 -1.15 2.45
N LYS A 123 5.60 -0.23 3.13
CA LYS A 123 6.11 0.52 4.27
C LYS A 123 4.95 1.01 5.14
N CYS A 124 5.26 1.63 6.25
CA CYS A 124 4.32 2.42 7.05
C CYS A 124 4.76 3.89 7.12
N GLN A 125 3.96 4.72 7.79
CA GLN A 125 4.37 6.07 8.18
C GLN A 125 4.15 6.26 9.68
N PHE A 126 5.10 6.95 10.32
CA PHE A 126 4.94 7.52 11.66
C PHE A 126 4.71 9.01 11.50
N LEU A 127 3.55 9.48 11.93
CA LEU A 127 3.07 10.83 11.69
C LEU A 127 3.26 11.70 12.94
N ARG A 128 3.77 12.89 12.72
CA ARG A 128 3.87 13.96 13.72
C ARG A 128 3.04 15.16 13.26
N ALA A 129 2.24 15.70 14.15
CA ALA A 129 1.57 16.97 13.89
C ALA A 129 2.59 18.09 13.75
N ALA A 130 2.49 18.82 12.67
CA ALA A 130 3.37 19.96 12.39
C ALA A 130 2.65 20.99 11.52
N GLU A 131 3.05 22.25 11.64
CA GLU A 131 2.59 23.33 10.79
C GLU A 131 3.61 23.61 9.69
N GLY A 132 3.16 23.85 8.47
CA GLY A 132 4.03 24.13 7.33
C GLY A 132 3.27 24.10 6.00
N GLU A 133 4.04 24.21 4.94
CA GLU A 133 3.52 24.10 3.58
C GLU A 133 3.77 22.70 3.02
N ASN A 134 2.95 22.32 2.04
CA ASN A 134 3.05 21.02 1.39
C ASN A 134 4.45 20.79 0.80
N ASP A 135 5.08 19.69 1.20
CA ASP A 135 6.38 19.25 0.67
C ASP A 135 6.42 17.72 0.57
N ILE A 136 6.18 17.20 -0.62
CA ILE A 136 6.26 15.75 -0.88
C ILE A 136 7.34 15.50 -1.93
N ASN A 137 8.41 14.85 -1.50
CA ASN A 137 9.50 14.38 -2.34
C ASN A 137 9.75 12.90 -2.09
N HIS A 138 9.62 12.09 -3.11
CA HIS A 138 9.77 10.63 -3.03
C HIS A 138 11.20 10.14 -3.28
N ASN A 139 12.20 11.00 -3.12
CA ASN A 139 13.60 10.62 -3.29
C ASN A 139 13.89 10.02 -4.69
N GLY A 140 13.49 10.74 -5.74
CA GLY A 140 13.65 10.29 -7.13
C GLY A 140 15.10 10.09 -7.57
N THR A 141 16.06 10.78 -6.93
CA THR A 141 17.50 10.66 -7.22
C THR A 141 18.15 9.46 -6.55
N GLY A 142 17.53 8.89 -5.53
CA GLY A 142 18.07 7.78 -4.75
C GLY A 142 18.98 8.19 -3.59
N ASP A 143 19.07 9.48 -3.27
CA ASP A 143 19.90 9.96 -2.15
C ASP A 143 19.20 9.69 -0.82
N LYS A 144 19.79 8.86 0.03
CA LYS A 144 19.25 8.53 1.35
C LYS A 144 19.09 9.79 2.20
N GLY A 145 17.93 9.93 2.87
CA GLY A 145 17.60 11.09 3.69
C GLY A 145 16.96 12.26 2.90
N SER A 146 16.78 12.13 1.59
CA SER A 146 16.18 13.19 0.76
C SER A 146 14.65 13.12 0.65
N SER A 147 14.04 12.02 1.06
CA SER A 147 12.57 11.89 1.08
C SER A 147 11.93 12.86 2.07
N ARG A 148 10.83 13.45 1.65
CA ARG A 148 9.99 14.31 2.48
C ARG A 148 8.53 13.93 2.25
N TRP A 149 7.76 13.91 3.31
CA TRP A 149 6.33 13.84 3.23
C TRP A 149 5.73 14.78 4.29
N PHE A 150 5.33 15.94 3.85
CA PHE A 150 4.61 16.93 4.63
C PHE A 150 3.33 17.30 3.90
N LEU A 151 2.20 17.18 4.57
CA LEU A 151 0.91 17.56 4.01
C LEU A 151 0.22 18.55 4.95
N LYS A 152 -0.05 19.75 4.44
CA LYS A 152 -0.72 20.83 5.19
C LYS A 152 -2.07 20.36 5.72
N GLY A 153 -2.33 20.59 6.99
CA GLY A 153 -3.53 20.13 7.68
C GLY A 153 -3.49 18.68 8.19
N VAL A 154 -2.40 17.96 7.90
CA VAL A 154 -2.13 16.61 8.42
C VAL A 154 -0.90 16.62 9.31
N GLY A 155 0.26 16.97 8.76
CA GLY A 155 1.55 16.93 9.45
C GLY A 155 2.62 16.31 8.57
N GLU A 156 3.64 15.72 9.20
CA GLU A 156 4.79 15.14 8.52
C GLU A 156 5.03 13.68 8.88
N SER A 157 5.59 12.94 7.92
CA SER A 157 6.09 11.57 8.15
C SER A 157 7.51 11.64 8.68
N CYS A 158 7.76 10.94 9.78
CA CYS A 158 9.05 10.88 10.46
C CYS A 158 9.59 9.44 10.46
N VAL A 159 10.91 9.31 10.53
CA VAL A 159 11.56 8.03 10.87
C VAL A 159 11.57 7.91 12.40
N ARG A 160 10.95 6.85 12.92
CA ARG A 160 10.97 6.56 14.36
C ARG A 160 12.33 6.00 14.76
N GLU A 161 12.85 6.44 15.91
CA GLU A 161 14.12 5.95 16.43
C GLU A 161 14.15 4.42 16.53
N GLY A 162 15.25 3.81 16.09
CA GLY A 162 15.43 2.35 16.09
C GLY A 162 14.73 1.61 14.94
N VAL A 163 13.95 2.29 14.10
CA VAL A 163 13.31 1.66 12.94
C VAL A 163 14.15 1.89 11.69
N PRO A 164 14.59 0.80 11.01
CA PRO A 164 15.43 0.91 9.82
C PRO A 164 14.67 1.46 8.61
N THR A 165 15.42 2.00 7.66
CA THR A 165 14.92 2.42 6.36
C THR A 165 15.70 1.76 5.22
N THR A 166 15.06 1.62 4.06
CA THR A 166 15.74 1.23 2.83
C THR A 166 16.69 2.34 2.35
N ASP A 167 17.48 2.08 1.31
CA ASP A 167 18.32 3.08 0.66
C ASP A 167 17.51 4.27 0.09
N TRP A 168 16.21 4.09 -0.08
CA TRP A 168 15.28 5.11 -0.58
C TRP A 168 14.30 5.61 0.49
N ASP A 169 14.73 5.59 1.77
CA ASP A 169 14.01 6.14 2.92
C ASP A 169 12.65 5.47 3.22
N TRP A 170 12.39 4.30 2.67
CA TRP A 170 11.18 3.57 3.04
C TRP A 170 11.37 2.91 4.40
N ILE A 171 10.45 3.18 5.30
CA ILE A 171 10.46 2.62 6.65
C ILE A 171 10.24 1.11 6.58
N ILE A 172 11.17 0.33 7.11
CA ILE A 172 11.06 -1.13 7.20
C ILE A 172 10.39 -1.47 8.53
N TYR A 173 9.10 -1.75 8.48
CA TYR A 173 8.29 -2.08 9.65
C TYR A 173 7.28 -3.19 9.31
N PRO A 174 7.74 -4.45 9.23
CA PRO A 174 6.92 -5.58 8.77
C PRO A 174 5.68 -5.85 9.63
N GLU A 175 5.74 -5.54 10.94
CA GLU A 175 4.60 -5.62 11.85
C GLU A 175 3.41 -4.76 11.39
N GLY A 176 3.69 -3.67 10.67
CA GLY A 176 2.64 -2.82 10.11
C GLY A 176 1.71 -3.56 9.14
N LEU A 177 2.25 -4.52 8.39
CA LEU A 177 1.41 -5.35 7.53
C LEU A 177 0.46 -6.25 8.35
N TYR A 178 0.93 -6.82 9.44
CA TYR A 178 0.08 -7.59 10.36
C TYR A 178 -1.06 -6.73 10.92
N ASP A 179 -0.74 -5.54 11.41
CA ASP A 179 -1.74 -4.61 11.96
C ASP A 179 -2.78 -4.22 10.90
N LEU A 180 -2.34 -3.94 9.68
CA LEU A 180 -3.22 -3.63 8.55
C LEU A 180 -4.17 -4.79 8.24
N LEU A 181 -3.66 -6.02 8.19
CA LEU A 181 -4.44 -7.21 7.89
C LEU A 181 -5.47 -7.50 8.97
N LEU A 182 -5.08 -7.41 10.26
CA LEU A 182 -6.03 -7.56 11.38
C LEU A 182 -7.10 -6.46 11.36
N ARG A 183 -6.70 -5.23 11.06
CA ARG A 183 -7.63 -4.13 10.94
C ARG A 183 -8.66 -4.36 9.83
N ILE A 184 -8.22 -4.81 8.63
CA ILE A 184 -9.15 -5.14 7.54
C ILE A 184 -10.16 -6.19 8.02
N LYS A 185 -9.70 -7.25 8.69
CA LYS A 185 -10.56 -8.28 9.25
C LYS A 185 -11.60 -7.73 10.24
N ASN A 186 -11.17 -6.84 11.14
CA ASN A 186 -12.00 -6.37 12.24
C ASN A 186 -12.96 -5.25 11.82
N ASP A 187 -12.49 -4.31 10.99
CA ASP A 187 -13.23 -3.09 10.64
C ASP A 187 -14.09 -3.29 9.37
N TYR A 188 -13.73 -4.27 8.54
CA TYR A 188 -14.38 -4.54 7.25
C TYR A 188 -14.78 -6.02 7.11
N PRO A 189 -15.69 -6.53 7.95
CA PRO A 189 -16.00 -7.97 8.02
C PRO A 189 -16.62 -8.55 6.73
N ASN A 190 -16.97 -7.71 5.76
CA ASN A 190 -17.49 -8.12 4.46
C ASN A 190 -16.39 -8.54 3.46
N TYR A 191 -15.10 -8.38 3.79
CA TYR A 191 -14.04 -8.90 2.93
C TYR A 191 -14.13 -10.46 2.91
N LYS A 192 -13.86 -11.07 1.76
CA LYS A 192 -13.88 -12.54 1.64
C LYS A 192 -12.48 -13.13 1.73
N LYS A 193 -11.55 -12.61 0.92
CA LYS A 193 -10.13 -13.01 0.92
C LYS A 193 -9.22 -11.84 0.54
N ILE A 194 -7.97 -11.95 0.92
CA ILE A 194 -6.93 -10.98 0.61
C ILE A 194 -5.81 -11.66 -0.18
N TYR A 195 -5.34 -10.98 -1.23
CA TYR A 195 -4.06 -11.25 -1.86
C TYR A 195 -3.12 -10.09 -1.55
N ILE A 196 -1.91 -10.38 -1.07
CA ILE A 196 -0.85 -9.37 -1.08
C ILE A 196 -0.33 -9.32 -2.51
N THR A 197 -0.87 -8.40 -3.29
CA THR A 197 -0.62 -8.30 -4.72
C THR A 197 0.70 -7.62 -5.04
N GLU A 198 1.21 -6.80 -4.11
CA GLU A 198 2.56 -6.27 -4.19
C GLU A 198 3.14 -6.06 -2.79
N ASN A 199 4.33 -6.59 -2.57
CA ASN A 199 5.22 -6.28 -1.46
C ASN A 199 6.66 -6.53 -1.89
N GLY A 200 7.58 -5.68 -1.46
CA GLY A 200 8.98 -5.78 -1.84
C GLY A 200 9.75 -4.51 -1.49
N MET A 201 11.02 -4.47 -1.77
CA MET A 201 11.83 -3.28 -1.56
C MET A 201 12.80 -3.04 -2.70
N GLY A 202 13.05 -1.77 -2.98
CA GLY A 202 14.21 -1.38 -3.76
C GLY A 202 15.48 -1.54 -2.93
N TYR A 203 16.53 -2.02 -3.56
CA TYR A 203 17.84 -2.17 -2.98
C TYR A 203 18.92 -1.75 -3.99
N LYS A 204 20.01 -1.18 -3.50
CA LYS A 204 21.14 -0.83 -4.34
C LYS A 204 21.93 -2.09 -4.62
N ASP A 205 21.63 -2.71 -5.75
CA ASP A 205 22.28 -3.97 -6.16
C ASP A 205 23.73 -3.71 -6.58
N ASP A 206 24.66 -4.46 -5.99
CA ASP A 206 26.03 -4.51 -6.42
C ASP A 206 26.20 -5.75 -7.31
N PHE A 207 26.44 -5.49 -8.62
CA PHE A 207 26.59 -6.55 -9.61
C PHE A 207 28.05 -6.95 -9.74
N GLU A 208 28.40 -8.16 -9.25
CA GLU A 208 29.74 -8.72 -9.29
C GLU A 208 29.74 -10.07 -9.99
N ASP A 209 30.54 -10.24 -11.03
CA ASP A 209 30.76 -11.48 -11.76
C ASP A 209 29.47 -12.24 -12.16
N GLY A 210 28.42 -11.52 -12.51
CA GLY A 210 27.14 -12.10 -12.94
C GLY A 210 26.21 -12.49 -11.81
N PHE A 211 26.49 -12.09 -10.59
CA PHE A 211 25.70 -12.39 -9.40
C PHE A 211 25.40 -11.13 -8.58
N ILE A 212 24.29 -11.13 -7.87
CA ILE A 212 23.91 -10.10 -6.90
C ILE A 212 23.52 -10.79 -5.60
N ASP A 213 24.26 -10.49 -4.52
CA ASP A 213 23.86 -10.83 -3.17
C ASP A 213 23.00 -9.71 -2.59
N ASP A 214 21.68 -9.94 -2.60
CA ASP A 214 20.69 -9.01 -2.09
C ASP A 214 20.05 -9.51 -0.78
N ALA A 215 20.86 -10.00 0.14
CA ALA A 215 20.43 -10.49 1.45
C ALA A 215 19.46 -9.54 2.20
N PRO A 216 19.60 -8.20 2.17
CA PRO A 216 18.61 -7.30 2.77
C PRO A 216 17.21 -7.42 2.16
N ARG A 217 17.08 -7.73 0.85
CA ARG A 217 15.79 -7.97 0.22
C ARG A 217 15.19 -9.29 0.70
N ILE A 218 16.01 -10.33 0.87
CA ILE A 218 15.59 -11.61 1.45
C ILE A 218 15.06 -11.39 2.87
N ASP A 219 15.80 -10.66 3.70
CA ASP A 219 15.40 -10.39 5.08
C ASP A 219 14.09 -9.60 5.16
N TYR A 220 13.92 -8.58 4.32
CA TYR A 220 12.67 -7.83 4.20
C TYR A 220 11.48 -8.76 3.88
N MET A 221 11.59 -9.59 2.84
CA MET A 221 10.52 -10.50 2.44
C MET A 221 10.22 -11.54 3.51
N ARG A 222 11.27 -12.12 4.11
CA ARG A 222 11.15 -13.13 5.17
C ARG A 222 10.38 -12.59 6.38
N GLN A 223 10.70 -11.38 6.82
CA GLN A 223 10.01 -10.74 7.94
C GLN A 223 8.54 -10.45 7.60
N HIS A 224 8.24 -9.90 6.41
CA HIS A 224 6.85 -9.64 6.00
C HIS A 224 6.03 -10.92 5.90
N LEU A 225 6.58 -11.98 5.30
CA LEU A 225 5.91 -13.28 5.23
C LEU A 225 5.66 -13.89 6.61
N ALA A 226 6.60 -13.76 7.55
CA ALA A 226 6.41 -14.22 8.93
C ALA A 226 5.23 -13.49 9.61
N TRP A 227 5.10 -12.19 9.41
CA TRP A 227 3.97 -11.43 9.95
C TRP A 227 2.63 -11.73 9.24
N ILE A 228 2.65 -12.04 7.93
CA ILE A 228 1.47 -12.54 7.20
C ILE A 228 1.00 -13.87 7.79
N LEU A 229 1.92 -14.82 8.02
CA LEU A 229 1.57 -16.11 8.65
C LEU A 229 0.94 -15.91 10.03
N LYS A 230 1.48 -14.99 10.84
CA LYS A 230 0.89 -14.63 12.12
C LYS A 230 -0.51 -14.02 11.98
N ALA A 231 -0.77 -13.24 10.93
CA ALA A 231 -2.10 -12.71 10.65
C ALA A 231 -3.08 -13.82 10.24
N ILE A 232 -2.63 -14.80 9.47
CA ILE A 232 -3.41 -16.00 9.12
C ILE A 232 -3.75 -16.80 10.37
N ASP A 233 -2.79 -17.02 11.28
CA ASP A 233 -3.02 -17.65 12.59
C ASP A 233 -4.03 -16.84 13.43
N GLY A 234 -4.04 -15.52 13.29
CA GLY A 234 -5.04 -14.60 13.84
C GLY A 234 -6.39 -14.63 13.13
N GLY A 235 -6.56 -15.51 12.13
CA GLY A 235 -7.81 -15.73 11.40
C GLY A 235 -8.08 -14.72 10.28
N VAL A 236 -7.06 -14.08 9.74
CA VAL A 236 -7.17 -13.31 8.49
C VAL A 236 -7.10 -14.27 7.30
N ASN A 237 -8.03 -14.15 6.36
CA ASN A 237 -8.02 -14.97 5.15
C ASN A 237 -7.10 -14.34 4.09
N VAL A 238 -5.80 -14.68 4.14
CA VAL A 238 -4.82 -14.32 3.11
C VAL A 238 -4.55 -15.53 2.24
N ASP A 239 -4.82 -15.39 0.94
CA ASP A 239 -4.82 -16.50 -0.03
C ASP A 239 -3.60 -16.50 -0.96
N GLY A 240 -2.82 -15.42 -0.99
CA GLY A 240 -1.62 -15.35 -1.80
C GLY A 240 -0.72 -14.16 -1.51
N TYR A 241 0.54 -14.30 -1.95
CA TYR A 241 1.57 -13.26 -1.81
C TYR A 241 2.37 -13.15 -3.11
N PHE A 242 2.50 -11.94 -3.63
CA PHE A 242 3.23 -11.62 -4.85
C PHE A 242 4.30 -10.57 -4.56
N VAL A 243 5.51 -10.86 -5.00
CA VAL A 243 6.65 -9.96 -4.82
C VAL A 243 6.64 -8.88 -5.89
N TRP A 244 6.80 -7.65 -5.51
CA TRP A 244 7.14 -6.56 -6.39
C TRP A 244 8.66 -6.35 -6.38
N SER A 245 9.33 -6.75 -7.47
CA SER A 245 8.82 -7.29 -8.73
C SER A 245 9.64 -8.49 -9.21
N LEU A 246 9.13 -9.21 -10.21
CA LEU A 246 9.87 -10.33 -10.80
C LEU A 246 11.23 -9.88 -11.36
N GLN A 247 11.26 -8.76 -12.06
CA GLN A 247 12.48 -8.24 -12.68
C GLN A 247 12.59 -6.73 -12.50
N ASP A 248 13.82 -6.21 -12.60
CA ASP A 248 14.04 -4.78 -12.62
C ASP A 248 13.34 -4.14 -13.81
N GLN A 249 12.71 -2.99 -13.59
CA GLN A 249 11.92 -2.30 -14.60
C GLN A 249 11.96 -0.79 -14.43
N PHE A 250 11.41 -0.08 -15.40
CA PHE A 250 11.21 1.36 -15.32
C PHE A 250 10.17 1.71 -14.24
N SER A 251 10.53 2.59 -13.33
CA SER A 251 9.63 3.16 -12.34
C SER A 251 9.16 4.54 -12.77
N TRP A 252 7.86 4.83 -12.67
CA TRP A 252 7.28 6.13 -13.05
C TRP A 252 7.93 7.33 -12.37
N THR A 253 8.35 7.17 -11.12
CA THR A 253 8.93 8.26 -10.32
C THR A 253 10.46 8.25 -10.29
N ASN A 254 11.09 7.10 -10.52
CA ASN A 254 12.51 6.90 -10.31
C ASN A 254 13.28 6.51 -11.57
N GLY A 255 12.58 6.29 -12.68
CA GLY A 255 13.21 5.79 -13.91
C GLY A 255 13.84 4.42 -13.69
N TYR A 256 15.10 4.25 -14.10
CA TYR A 256 15.88 3.03 -13.91
C TYR A 256 16.79 3.05 -12.67
N ASN A 257 16.70 4.10 -11.84
CA ASN A 257 17.64 4.30 -10.73
C ASN A 257 17.41 3.34 -9.57
N LYS A 258 16.20 2.82 -9.41
CA LYS A 258 15.84 1.92 -8.31
C LYS A 258 15.50 0.53 -8.82
N ARG A 259 16.09 -0.48 -8.21
CA ARG A 259 15.93 -1.87 -8.60
C ARG A 259 15.09 -2.61 -7.56
N TYR A 260 13.97 -3.14 -8.00
CA TYR A 260 12.99 -3.86 -7.16
C TYR A 260 12.92 -5.35 -7.50
N GLY A 261 13.49 -5.75 -8.63
CA GLY A 261 13.32 -7.08 -9.19
C GLY A 261 14.05 -8.17 -8.41
N LEU A 262 13.51 -9.37 -8.46
CA LEU A 262 14.23 -10.61 -8.12
C LEU A 262 15.29 -10.94 -9.19
N PHE A 263 15.08 -10.47 -10.42
CA PHE A 263 16.05 -10.58 -11.51
C PHE A 263 16.64 -9.21 -11.81
N TYR A 264 17.96 -9.14 -11.81
CA TYR A 264 18.69 -7.99 -12.32
C TYR A 264 18.58 -7.92 -13.83
N ILE A 265 18.27 -6.76 -14.37
CA ILE A 265 18.27 -6.49 -15.80
C ILE A 265 19.44 -5.57 -16.14
N ASP A 266 20.32 -6.05 -16.98
CA ASP A 266 21.25 -5.20 -17.70
C ASP A 266 20.43 -4.45 -18.78
N PHE A 267 20.16 -3.18 -18.54
CA PHE A 267 19.27 -2.40 -19.41
C PHE A 267 19.86 -2.13 -20.80
N GLU A 268 21.18 -2.26 -20.98
CA GLU A 268 21.83 -2.10 -22.29
C GLU A 268 21.70 -3.37 -23.11
N THR A 269 22.03 -4.52 -22.53
CA THR A 269 22.06 -5.81 -23.23
C THR A 269 20.77 -6.61 -23.11
N GLN A 270 19.87 -6.20 -22.21
CA GLN A 270 18.63 -6.90 -21.86
C GLN A 270 18.84 -8.30 -21.26
N LYS A 271 20.06 -8.60 -20.82
CA LYS A 271 20.36 -9.85 -20.11
C LYS A 271 19.76 -9.82 -18.71
N ARG A 272 19.31 -10.98 -18.27
CA ARG A 272 18.65 -11.21 -16.99
C ARG A 272 19.52 -12.09 -16.13
N TYR A 273 19.74 -11.68 -14.89
CA TYR A 273 20.53 -12.41 -13.91
C TYR A 273 19.69 -12.61 -12.65
N PRO A 274 19.42 -13.85 -12.22
CA PRO A 274 18.71 -14.11 -10.97
C PRO A 274 19.56 -13.62 -9.80
N LYS A 275 18.97 -12.89 -8.88
CA LYS A 275 19.60 -12.45 -7.64
C LYS A 275 19.48 -13.55 -6.58
N ALA A 276 20.19 -13.43 -5.47
CA ALA A 276 20.07 -14.36 -4.33
C ALA A 276 18.61 -14.48 -3.87
N SER A 277 17.88 -13.36 -3.84
CA SER A 277 16.46 -13.32 -3.50
C SER A 277 15.56 -14.13 -4.43
N ALA A 278 15.91 -14.26 -5.72
CA ALA A 278 15.14 -15.08 -6.66
C ALA A 278 15.19 -16.57 -6.28
N TYR A 279 16.38 -17.07 -5.94
CA TYR A 279 16.55 -18.46 -5.51
C TYR A 279 15.88 -18.71 -4.16
N TRP A 280 16.02 -17.78 -3.22
CA TRP A 280 15.37 -17.87 -1.92
C TRP A 280 13.84 -17.90 -2.06
N TYR A 281 13.25 -16.97 -2.83
CA TYR A 281 11.81 -16.90 -3.03
C TYR A 281 11.26 -18.12 -3.78
N LYS A 282 12.00 -18.63 -4.78
CA LYS A 282 11.67 -19.90 -5.43
C LYS A 282 11.56 -21.02 -4.42
N ASN A 283 12.56 -21.17 -3.53
CA ASN A 283 12.53 -22.20 -2.50
C ASN A 283 11.34 -22.04 -1.54
N VAL A 284 11.01 -20.81 -1.12
CA VAL A 284 9.82 -20.55 -0.30
C VAL A 284 8.54 -20.96 -1.03
N ALA A 285 8.41 -20.62 -2.32
CA ALA A 285 7.25 -20.96 -3.12
C ALA A 285 7.08 -22.48 -3.33
N GLU A 286 8.19 -23.21 -3.47
CA GLU A 286 8.17 -24.66 -3.68
C GLU A 286 7.96 -25.46 -2.38
N THR A 287 8.48 -24.97 -1.25
CA THR A 287 8.49 -25.73 0.01
C THR A 287 7.49 -25.23 1.06
N GLY A 288 7.06 -23.98 0.97
CA GLY A 288 6.28 -23.31 2.00
C GLY A 288 7.08 -22.97 3.27
N LEU A 289 8.41 -23.09 3.25
CA LEU A 289 9.26 -22.89 4.42
C LEU A 289 10.03 -21.56 4.32
N LEU A 290 9.92 -20.76 5.36
CA LEU A 290 10.73 -19.55 5.54
C LEU A 290 12.11 -19.94 6.12
N MET A 291 12.97 -20.49 5.29
CA MET A 291 14.34 -20.85 5.71
C MET A 291 15.22 -19.60 5.82
N ALA A 292 16.26 -19.69 6.65
CA ALA A 292 17.22 -18.62 6.88
C ALA A 292 18.06 -18.28 5.65
#